data_f3764211b235897b9cdce9a83deee4a9
#
_entry.id   f3764211b235897b9cdce9a83deee4a9
#
_cell.length_a   1.000
_cell.length_b   1.000
_cell.length_c   1.000
_cell.angle_alpha   90.00
_cell.angle_beta   90.00
_cell.angle_gamma   90.00
#
_symmetry.space_group_name_H-M   'P 1'
#
loop_
_entity.id
_entity.type
_entity.pdbx_description
1 polymer ?
#
loop_
_entity_poly.entity_id
_entity_poly.type
_entity_poly.pdbx_seq_one_letter_code
_entity_poly.pdbx_strand_id
1 'polypeptide(L)'
;MPDTSPILALPFLMPSQAQKHVTHNEALRRLDIVVQLSVMEFDATTPPPAPDEGEVHALGANPVAAWAGQAHALAAWLDGTWHFVAPQEGWRAWGRAEAQLRIWDGGVWVLPQAETENLAGLGIGTSSDAANRLAVASDAALLTHAGSDHRLKINKADTGDTASVLFQSNWTGHAEIGLAGVTDFAIKVSGDGTDWTEALRFDGATGKAEGAAIQASPEDTAVGALMTVGAFGLGDTLIPTTDFDSLSASGFYFNQGNGADGAPDGAGGWHVIHLQHASTARSQIAFRPGKVRFRRYVGGGWDTWSTVFSQSELLGPVSQSGGMPTGA
;
A
#
# COMPACT_ATOMS: atom_id res chain seq x y z
N MET A 1 -58.65 36.03 -17.49
CA MET A 1 -57.75 34.86 -17.42
C MET A 1 -56.68 35.07 -18.49
N PRO A 2 -55.45 34.80 -18.19
CA PRO A 2 -54.42 34.77 -19.24
C PRO A 2 -54.72 33.66 -20.25
N ASP A 3 -54.26 33.79 -21.49
CA ASP A 3 -54.51 32.81 -22.55
C ASP A 3 -53.61 31.57 -22.46
N THR A 4 -52.63 31.57 -21.56
CA THR A 4 -51.67 30.46 -21.33
C THR A 4 -51.36 30.29 -19.86
N SER A 5 -50.86 29.08 -19.51
CA SER A 5 -50.35 28.80 -18.15
C SER A 5 -49.05 29.49 -17.85
N PRO A 6 -48.72 29.82 -16.58
CA PRO A 6 -47.58 30.70 -16.22
C PRO A 6 -46.21 30.02 -16.30
N ILE A 7 -46.09 28.70 -16.17
CA ILE A 7 -44.81 27.98 -16.12
C ILE A 7 -44.41 27.48 -17.52
N LEU A 8 -45.29 26.68 -18.17
CA LEU A 8 -44.99 26.03 -19.45
C LEU A 8 -45.66 26.69 -20.63
N ALA A 9 -46.38 27.80 -20.43
CA ALA A 9 -47.13 28.56 -21.45
C ALA A 9 -48.12 27.66 -22.23
N LEU A 10 -48.79 26.72 -21.56
CA LEU A 10 -49.79 25.83 -22.16
C LEU A 10 -51.01 26.66 -22.54
N PRO A 11 -51.52 26.58 -23.80
CA PRO A 11 -52.65 27.37 -24.24
C PRO A 11 -53.91 26.92 -23.57
N PHE A 12 -54.69 27.85 -22.99
CA PHE A 12 -55.99 27.59 -22.41
C PHE A 12 -57.09 27.60 -23.45
N LEU A 13 -58.13 26.80 -23.23
CA LEU A 13 -59.36 26.85 -24.02
C LEU A 13 -60.14 28.09 -23.66
N MET A 14 -60.57 28.85 -24.68
CA MET A 14 -61.36 30.04 -24.52
C MET A 14 -62.84 29.76 -24.21
N PRO A 15 -63.59 30.65 -23.52
CA PRO A 15 -64.93 30.44 -22.99
C PRO A 15 -66.05 30.08 -23.97
N SER A 16 -65.81 30.11 -25.26
CA SER A 16 -66.84 29.87 -26.30
C SER A 16 -67.32 28.42 -26.43
N GLN A 17 -66.73 27.48 -25.70
CA GLN A 17 -67.14 26.05 -25.71
C GLN A 17 -67.76 25.66 -24.36
N ALA A 18 -69.07 25.41 -24.34
CA ALA A 18 -69.88 25.09 -23.18
C ALA A 18 -69.16 24.34 -22.04
N GLN A 19 -68.73 25.05 -20.99
CA GLN A 19 -68.10 24.61 -19.73
C GLN A 19 -66.92 23.60 -19.81
N LYS A 20 -66.59 23.06 -20.97
CA LYS A 20 -65.46 22.13 -21.16
C LYS A 20 -64.12 22.81 -20.87
N HIS A 21 -64.03 24.11 -21.07
CA HIS A 21 -62.84 24.91 -20.80
C HIS A 21 -62.47 24.91 -19.31
N VAL A 22 -63.39 24.83 -18.37
CA VAL A 22 -63.10 24.88 -16.94
C VAL A 22 -62.33 23.64 -16.50
N THR A 23 -62.85 22.42 -16.79
CA THR A 23 -62.21 21.17 -16.42
C THR A 23 -60.91 20.95 -17.18
N HIS A 24 -60.86 21.34 -18.45
CA HIS A 24 -59.63 21.22 -19.26
C HIS A 24 -58.53 22.15 -18.77
N ASN A 25 -58.85 23.43 -18.53
CA ASN A 25 -57.87 24.38 -18.06
C ASN A 25 -57.38 24.05 -16.64
N GLU A 26 -58.22 23.48 -15.77
CA GLU A 26 -57.81 22.98 -14.48
C GLU A 26 -56.80 21.82 -14.61
N ALA A 27 -57.03 20.90 -15.55
CA ALA A 27 -56.07 19.86 -15.84
C ALA A 27 -54.74 20.40 -16.38
N LEU A 28 -54.78 21.42 -17.27
CA LEU A 28 -53.60 22.08 -17.79
C LEU A 28 -52.79 22.79 -16.67
N ARG A 29 -53.49 23.47 -15.73
CA ARG A 29 -52.82 24.09 -14.56
C ARG A 29 -52.08 23.07 -13.69
N ARG A 30 -52.72 21.90 -13.45
CA ARG A 30 -52.04 20.84 -12.71
C ARG A 30 -50.81 20.28 -13.44
N LEU A 31 -50.91 20.10 -14.76
CA LEU A 31 -49.76 19.69 -15.57
C LEU A 31 -48.68 20.73 -15.55
N ASP A 32 -49.05 22.02 -15.60
CA ASP A 32 -48.09 23.12 -15.55
C ASP A 32 -47.25 23.13 -14.27
N ILE A 33 -47.84 22.76 -13.12
CA ILE A 33 -47.13 22.61 -11.84
C ILE A 33 -46.19 21.41 -11.84
N VAL A 34 -46.66 20.23 -12.32
CA VAL A 34 -45.98 18.96 -12.08
C VAL A 34 -45.04 18.50 -13.19
N VAL A 35 -45.22 19.02 -14.42
CA VAL A 35 -44.33 18.68 -15.53
C VAL A 35 -43.06 19.53 -15.41
N GLN A 36 -41.89 18.87 -15.39
CA GLN A 36 -40.59 19.52 -15.13
C GLN A 36 -40.60 20.30 -13.79
N LEU A 37 -41.13 19.68 -12.75
CA LEU A 37 -41.34 20.30 -11.44
C LEU A 37 -40.06 20.92 -10.89
N SER A 38 -40.13 22.27 -10.74
CA SER A 38 -39.07 23.07 -10.13
C SER A 38 -39.67 23.86 -8.96
N VAL A 39 -39.10 23.72 -7.78
CA VAL A 39 -39.54 24.42 -6.58
C VAL A 39 -38.54 25.49 -6.19
N MET A 40 -39.01 26.56 -5.61
CA MET A 40 -38.15 27.65 -5.11
C MET A 40 -37.20 27.13 -4.04
N GLU A 41 -37.75 26.33 -3.10
CA GLU A 41 -37.03 25.68 -2.01
C GLU A 41 -37.78 24.43 -1.51
N PHE A 42 -37.10 23.54 -0.84
CA PHE A 42 -37.70 22.44 -0.09
C PHE A 42 -37.89 22.83 1.38
N ASP A 43 -38.80 22.12 2.05
CA ASP A 43 -39.13 22.30 3.47
C ASP A 43 -39.56 23.73 3.84
N ALA A 44 -40.17 24.44 2.87
CA ALA A 44 -40.68 25.79 3.05
C ALA A 44 -41.78 25.83 4.13
N THR A 45 -41.72 26.81 5.02
CA THR A 45 -42.69 26.92 6.13
C THR A 45 -43.52 28.19 6.08
N THR A 46 -43.03 29.24 5.45
CA THR A 46 -43.65 30.58 5.44
C THR A 46 -43.81 31.10 4.00
N PRO A 47 -45.02 31.46 3.59
CA PRO A 47 -45.21 31.97 2.25
C PRO A 47 -44.46 33.30 2.05
N PRO A 48 -43.91 33.57 0.86
CA PRO A 48 -43.31 34.85 0.52
C PRO A 48 -44.38 35.97 0.54
N PRO A 49 -44.02 37.19 0.93
CA PRO A 49 -44.99 38.31 1.01
C PRO A 49 -45.49 38.79 -0.32
N ALA A 50 -44.77 38.54 -1.41
CA ALA A 50 -45.12 38.92 -2.77
C ALA A 50 -44.66 37.82 -3.74
N PRO A 51 -45.41 36.70 -3.85
CA PRO A 51 -45.06 35.62 -4.76
C PRO A 51 -45.27 36.04 -6.22
N ASP A 52 -44.36 35.58 -7.09
CA ASP A 52 -44.52 35.71 -8.51
C ASP A 52 -45.48 34.65 -9.09
N GLU A 53 -46.20 35.00 -10.13
CA GLU A 53 -47.11 34.07 -10.81
C GLU A 53 -46.32 32.84 -11.34
N GLY A 54 -46.74 31.65 -10.95
CA GLY A 54 -46.05 30.41 -11.29
C GLY A 54 -44.98 29.95 -10.28
N GLU A 55 -44.75 30.68 -9.17
CA GLU A 55 -43.89 30.18 -8.12
C GLU A 55 -44.46 28.91 -7.49
N VAL A 56 -43.60 27.91 -7.28
CA VAL A 56 -43.94 26.67 -6.61
C VAL A 56 -42.97 26.44 -5.44
N HIS A 57 -43.49 26.11 -4.26
CA HIS A 57 -42.72 25.76 -3.06
C HIS A 57 -43.07 24.36 -2.61
N ALA A 58 -42.08 23.57 -2.15
CA ALA A 58 -42.29 22.30 -1.49
C ALA A 58 -42.36 22.52 0.02
N LEU A 59 -43.53 22.34 0.61
CA LEU A 59 -43.80 22.67 2.00
C LEU A 59 -43.20 21.64 2.97
N GLY A 60 -42.69 22.10 4.10
CA GLY A 60 -42.23 21.27 5.20
C GLY A 60 -43.37 20.75 6.07
N ALA A 61 -43.02 20.17 7.22
CA ALA A 61 -43.97 19.54 8.15
C ALA A 61 -44.91 20.56 8.86
N ASN A 62 -44.49 21.81 9.05
CA ASN A 62 -45.22 22.79 9.88
C ASN A 62 -45.36 24.14 9.15
N PRO A 63 -46.09 24.18 8.02
CA PRO A 63 -46.28 25.44 7.31
C PRO A 63 -47.26 26.35 8.06
N VAL A 64 -47.04 27.66 7.96
CA VAL A 64 -47.81 28.69 8.67
C VAL A 64 -48.51 29.65 7.72
N ALA A 65 -49.29 30.59 8.25
CA ALA A 65 -50.03 31.61 7.54
C ALA A 65 -50.95 31.02 6.46
N ALA A 66 -50.83 31.46 5.20
CA ALA A 66 -51.66 30.99 4.09
C ALA A 66 -51.44 29.51 3.71
N TRP A 67 -50.37 28.89 4.24
CA TRP A 67 -50.03 27.49 4.02
C TRP A 67 -50.39 26.58 5.19
N ALA A 68 -50.95 27.15 6.26
CA ALA A 68 -51.33 26.37 7.44
C ALA A 68 -52.20 25.17 7.11
N GLY A 69 -51.86 23.99 7.65
CA GLY A 69 -52.56 22.71 7.40
C GLY A 69 -52.20 22.00 6.09
N GLN A 70 -51.29 22.53 5.28
CA GLN A 70 -50.87 21.97 4.01
C GLN A 70 -49.46 21.32 4.11
N ALA A 71 -49.19 20.66 5.23
CA ALA A 71 -47.93 19.97 5.44
C ALA A 71 -47.54 19.07 4.24
N HIS A 72 -46.30 19.16 3.80
CA HIS A 72 -45.69 18.36 2.75
C HIS A 72 -46.34 18.50 1.34
N ALA A 73 -47.27 19.45 1.14
CA ALA A 73 -47.82 19.72 -0.18
C ALA A 73 -46.86 20.58 -1.05
N LEU A 74 -47.09 20.57 -2.34
CA LEU A 74 -46.57 21.65 -3.23
C LEU A 74 -47.54 22.81 -3.18
N ALA A 75 -47.06 24.00 -2.94
CA ALA A 75 -47.82 25.27 -2.98
C ALA A 75 -47.45 26.03 -4.23
N ALA A 76 -48.36 26.20 -5.18
CA ALA A 76 -48.16 26.95 -6.40
C ALA A 76 -48.98 28.26 -6.35
N TRP A 77 -48.39 29.40 -6.67
CA TRP A 77 -49.06 30.67 -6.77
C TRP A 77 -49.63 30.87 -8.18
N LEU A 78 -50.96 30.79 -8.30
CA LEU A 78 -51.67 30.89 -9.61
C LEU A 78 -52.88 31.80 -9.48
N ASP A 79 -53.10 32.67 -10.42
CA ASP A 79 -54.25 33.61 -10.46
C ASP A 79 -54.47 34.36 -9.13
N GLY A 80 -53.36 34.73 -8.45
CA GLY A 80 -53.42 35.49 -7.20
C GLY A 80 -53.81 34.68 -5.95
N THR A 81 -53.76 33.33 -6.03
CA THR A 81 -54.08 32.42 -4.89
C THR A 81 -53.13 31.23 -4.83
N TRP A 82 -52.98 30.67 -3.62
CA TRP A 82 -52.23 29.42 -3.44
C TRP A 82 -53.05 28.21 -3.81
N HIS A 83 -52.47 27.38 -4.71
CA HIS A 83 -53.00 26.07 -5.09
C HIS A 83 -52.13 24.98 -4.49
N PHE A 84 -52.70 23.98 -3.85
CA PHE A 84 -51.97 22.93 -3.18
C PHE A 84 -52.13 21.59 -3.91
N VAL A 85 -50.97 20.91 -4.13
CA VAL A 85 -50.91 19.60 -4.76
C VAL A 85 -50.14 18.67 -3.86
N ALA A 86 -50.75 17.53 -3.47
CA ALA A 86 -50.04 16.50 -2.74
C ALA A 86 -49.08 15.77 -3.69
N PRO A 87 -47.80 15.74 -3.42
CA PRO A 87 -46.85 14.98 -4.22
C PRO A 87 -47.12 13.49 -4.07
N GLN A 88 -46.74 12.69 -5.08
CA GLN A 88 -46.88 11.24 -5.03
C GLN A 88 -45.50 10.60 -5.04
N GLU A 89 -45.44 9.40 -4.50
CA GLU A 89 -44.19 8.63 -4.41
C GLU A 89 -43.49 8.52 -5.78
N GLY A 90 -42.19 8.77 -5.79
CA GLY A 90 -41.39 8.76 -7.00
C GLY A 90 -41.40 10.08 -7.81
N TRP A 91 -42.22 11.09 -7.41
CA TRP A 91 -42.13 12.40 -8.05
C TRP A 91 -40.75 13.04 -7.85
N ARG A 92 -40.29 13.76 -8.88
CA ARG A 92 -39.00 14.43 -8.91
C ARG A 92 -39.20 15.93 -8.97
N ALA A 93 -38.43 16.66 -8.16
CA ALA A 93 -38.44 18.11 -8.16
C ALA A 93 -37.01 18.67 -8.13
N TRP A 94 -36.77 19.71 -8.89
CA TRP A 94 -35.54 20.50 -8.79
C TRP A 94 -35.72 21.63 -7.80
N GLY A 95 -34.95 21.63 -6.70
CA GLY A 95 -34.88 22.75 -5.74
C GLY A 95 -33.95 23.85 -6.26
N ARG A 96 -34.49 25.05 -6.49
CA ARG A 96 -33.71 26.17 -7.05
C ARG A 96 -32.73 26.75 -6.03
N ALA A 97 -33.15 26.85 -4.77
CA ALA A 97 -32.31 27.33 -3.68
C ALA A 97 -31.16 26.37 -3.39
N GLU A 98 -31.42 25.08 -3.34
CA GLU A 98 -30.45 24.04 -3.02
C GLU A 98 -29.63 23.58 -4.23
N ALA A 99 -30.07 23.92 -5.45
CA ALA A 99 -29.49 23.42 -6.72
C ALA A 99 -29.40 21.88 -6.77
N GLN A 100 -30.48 21.20 -6.32
CA GLN A 100 -30.52 19.75 -6.15
C GLN A 100 -31.79 19.16 -6.71
N LEU A 101 -31.67 17.96 -7.30
CA LEU A 101 -32.82 17.11 -7.60
C LEU A 101 -33.19 16.30 -6.34
N ARG A 102 -34.46 16.30 -5.97
CA ARG A 102 -34.99 15.45 -4.92
C ARG A 102 -36.14 14.56 -5.44
N ILE A 103 -36.38 13.46 -4.75
CA ILE A 103 -37.46 12.51 -5.03
C ILE A 103 -38.37 12.48 -3.81
N TRP A 104 -39.68 12.47 -4.04
CA TRP A 104 -40.67 12.25 -2.97
C TRP A 104 -40.74 10.77 -2.62
N ASP A 105 -40.50 10.41 -1.37
CA ASP A 105 -40.50 9.04 -0.85
C ASP A 105 -41.77 8.65 -0.11
N GLY A 106 -42.84 9.44 -0.27
CA GLY A 106 -44.09 9.25 0.44
C GLY A 106 -44.25 10.05 1.73
N GLY A 107 -43.21 10.71 2.22
CA GLY A 107 -43.21 11.50 3.45
C GLY A 107 -42.41 12.80 3.36
N VAL A 108 -41.24 12.78 2.73
CA VAL A 108 -40.31 13.91 2.59
C VAL A 108 -39.61 13.89 1.23
N TRP A 109 -39.05 15.02 0.84
CA TRP A 109 -38.20 15.13 -0.35
C TRP A 109 -36.76 14.70 0.00
N VAL A 110 -36.31 13.55 -0.55
CA VAL A 110 -34.97 12.99 -0.33
C VAL A 110 -34.08 13.13 -1.54
N LEU A 111 -32.76 13.17 -1.32
CA LEU A 111 -31.80 13.06 -2.41
C LEU A 111 -31.89 11.66 -3.06
N PRO A 112 -31.77 11.57 -4.41
CA PRO A 112 -31.62 10.27 -5.06
C PRO A 112 -30.48 9.51 -4.42
N GLN A 113 -30.75 8.31 -3.92
CA GLN A 113 -29.67 7.44 -3.48
C GLN A 113 -28.89 6.95 -4.70
N ALA A 114 -27.62 7.31 -4.78
CA ALA A 114 -26.70 6.64 -5.70
C ALA A 114 -26.41 5.25 -5.12
N GLU A 115 -26.58 4.21 -5.92
CA GLU A 115 -26.06 2.90 -5.54
C GLU A 115 -24.55 3.02 -5.39
N THR A 116 -24.04 2.73 -4.20
CA THR A 116 -22.61 2.79 -3.87
C THR A 116 -22.02 1.43 -3.56
N GLU A 117 -22.88 0.38 -3.56
CA GLU A 117 -22.49 -1.01 -3.32
C GLU A 117 -22.64 -1.85 -4.60
N ASN A 118 -21.84 -2.89 -4.72
CA ASN A 118 -21.84 -3.84 -5.84
C ASN A 118 -21.69 -3.16 -7.23
N LEU A 119 -20.97 -2.04 -7.27
CA LEU A 119 -20.68 -1.35 -8.52
C LEU A 119 -19.89 -2.25 -9.47
N ALA A 120 -20.23 -2.23 -10.74
CA ALA A 120 -19.47 -2.93 -11.79
C ALA A 120 -18.03 -2.40 -11.90
N GLY A 121 -17.81 -1.13 -11.57
CA GLY A 121 -16.52 -0.48 -11.50
C GLY A 121 -16.65 0.97 -11.08
N LEU A 122 -15.56 1.53 -10.56
CA LEU A 122 -15.42 2.95 -10.19
C LEU A 122 -14.14 3.50 -10.81
N GLY A 123 -14.28 4.52 -11.67
CA GLY A 123 -13.15 5.26 -12.26
C GLY A 123 -13.10 6.68 -11.69
N ILE A 124 -11.94 7.09 -11.20
CA ILE A 124 -11.67 8.46 -10.73
C ILE A 124 -10.58 9.04 -11.62
N GLY A 125 -10.92 10.04 -12.44
CA GLY A 125 -10.02 10.63 -13.43
C GLY A 125 -9.64 9.69 -14.60
N THR A 126 -10.19 8.46 -14.63
CA THR A 126 -10.00 7.45 -15.67
C THR A 126 -11.18 6.49 -15.69
N SER A 127 -11.23 5.55 -16.63
CA SER A 127 -12.25 4.51 -16.69
C SER A 127 -11.78 3.23 -16.00
N SER A 128 -12.68 2.58 -15.25
CA SER A 128 -12.48 1.22 -14.76
C SER A 128 -12.72 0.19 -15.87
N ASP A 129 -12.22 -1.04 -15.68
CA ASP A 129 -12.43 -2.18 -16.57
C ASP A 129 -12.74 -3.46 -15.80
N ALA A 130 -12.85 -4.59 -16.49
CA ALA A 130 -13.18 -5.88 -15.86
C ALA A 130 -12.09 -6.39 -14.89
N ALA A 131 -10.83 -6.04 -15.10
CA ALA A 131 -9.70 -6.39 -14.22
C ALA A 131 -9.47 -5.33 -13.15
N ASN A 132 -9.55 -4.04 -13.53
CA ASN A 132 -9.28 -2.89 -12.66
C ASN A 132 -10.62 -2.22 -12.30
N ARG A 133 -11.40 -2.85 -11.41
CA ARG A 133 -12.73 -2.35 -11.03
C ARG A 133 -12.68 -1.03 -10.25
N LEU A 134 -11.62 -0.77 -9.50
CA LEU A 134 -11.29 0.54 -8.96
C LEU A 134 -10.07 1.06 -9.71
N ALA A 135 -10.27 2.07 -10.54
CA ALA A 135 -9.20 2.73 -11.29
C ALA A 135 -9.11 4.21 -10.88
N VAL A 136 -7.93 4.63 -10.47
CA VAL A 136 -7.68 6.01 -10.02
C VAL A 136 -6.52 6.59 -10.81
N ALA A 137 -6.74 7.69 -11.53
CA ALA A 137 -5.70 8.49 -12.18
C ALA A 137 -5.67 9.86 -11.51
N SER A 138 -4.74 10.03 -10.58
CA SER A 138 -4.51 11.26 -9.82
C SER A 138 -3.08 11.28 -9.31
N ASP A 139 -2.60 12.45 -8.91
CA ASP A 139 -1.26 12.61 -8.33
C ASP A 139 -1.10 11.84 -7.00
N ALA A 140 -2.19 11.60 -6.28
CA ALA A 140 -2.19 10.85 -5.02
C ALA A 140 -3.56 10.22 -4.72
N ALA A 141 -3.55 9.08 -4.02
CA ALA A 141 -4.74 8.50 -3.39
C ALA A 141 -4.52 8.46 -1.88
N LEU A 142 -5.43 9.09 -1.11
CA LEU A 142 -5.36 9.12 0.35
C LEU A 142 -6.29 8.09 0.94
N LEU A 143 -5.73 7.15 1.68
CA LEU A 143 -6.42 6.23 2.57
C LEU A 143 -6.03 6.60 4.01
N THR A 144 -6.99 7.01 4.85
CA THR A 144 -6.70 7.54 6.18
C THR A 144 -7.63 6.95 7.25
N HIS A 145 -7.26 7.11 8.50
CA HIS A 145 -8.04 6.63 9.63
C HIS A 145 -9.27 7.53 9.92
N ALA A 146 -10.26 6.94 10.59
CA ALA A 146 -11.44 7.63 11.13
C ALA A 146 -11.36 7.78 12.67
N GLY A 147 -10.16 8.11 13.20
CA GLY A 147 -9.91 8.32 14.63
C GLY A 147 -9.02 7.26 15.30
N SER A 148 -8.77 6.10 14.64
CA SER A 148 -7.90 5.04 15.16
C SER A 148 -7.14 4.37 14.00
N ASP A 149 -6.98 3.06 14.02
CA ASP A 149 -6.23 2.28 13.03
C ASP A 149 -6.79 2.39 11.61
N HIS A 150 -5.90 2.29 10.62
CA HIS A 150 -6.24 2.10 9.22
C HIS A 150 -5.45 0.92 8.64
N ARG A 151 -6.12 0.00 7.93
CA ARG A 151 -5.51 -1.19 7.33
C ARG A 151 -6.02 -1.41 5.91
N LEU A 152 -5.09 -1.57 4.97
CA LEU A 152 -5.41 -2.12 3.66
C LEU A 152 -5.28 -3.65 3.72
N LYS A 153 -6.38 -4.37 3.48
CA LYS A 153 -6.40 -5.83 3.41
C LYS A 153 -6.44 -6.27 1.96
N ILE A 154 -5.39 -6.96 1.53
CA ILE A 154 -5.31 -7.59 0.21
C ILE A 154 -5.39 -9.10 0.45
N ASN A 155 -6.43 -9.75 -0.08
CA ASN A 155 -6.68 -11.17 0.13
C ASN A 155 -6.62 -11.93 -1.20
N LYS A 156 -6.13 -13.17 -1.15
CA LYS A 156 -6.12 -14.12 -2.26
C LYS A 156 -6.98 -15.34 -1.93
N ALA A 157 -7.47 -16.06 -2.95
CA ALA A 157 -8.34 -17.20 -2.77
C ALA A 157 -7.56 -18.42 -2.26
N ASP A 158 -6.44 -18.73 -2.90
CA ASP A 158 -5.61 -19.90 -2.60
C ASP A 158 -4.16 -19.52 -2.30
N THR A 159 -3.41 -20.46 -1.69
CA THR A 159 -2.00 -20.24 -1.30
C THR A 159 -1.09 -19.97 -2.50
N GLY A 160 -1.38 -20.55 -3.66
CA GLY A 160 -0.64 -20.36 -4.90
C GLY A 160 -0.99 -19.08 -5.68
N ASP A 161 -2.05 -18.38 -5.30
CA ASP A 161 -2.42 -17.10 -5.93
C ASP A 161 -1.52 -15.95 -5.46
N THR A 162 -1.77 -14.75 -5.97
CA THR A 162 -1.02 -13.54 -5.64
C THR A 162 -1.89 -12.52 -4.91
N ALA A 163 -1.37 -12.00 -3.80
CA ALA A 163 -1.86 -10.82 -3.08
C ALA A 163 -0.68 -9.88 -2.85
N SER A 164 -0.52 -8.89 -3.71
CA SER A 164 0.68 -8.05 -3.75
C SER A 164 0.37 -6.61 -4.14
N VAL A 165 1.38 -5.76 -4.00
CA VAL A 165 1.44 -4.42 -4.60
C VAL A 165 2.51 -4.46 -5.69
N LEU A 166 2.10 -4.15 -6.93
CA LEU A 166 2.96 -4.11 -8.10
C LEU A 166 3.30 -2.66 -8.46
N PHE A 167 4.58 -2.34 -8.56
CA PHE A 167 5.08 -1.05 -9.00
C PHE A 167 5.50 -1.11 -10.47
N GLN A 168 4.95 -0.19 -11.26
CA GLN A 168 5.16 -0.15 -12.70
C GLN A 168 5.66 1.21 -13.18
N SER A 169 6.37 1.21 -14.29
CA SER A 169 6.69 2.39 -15.07
C SER A 169 6.28 2.13 -16.52
N ASN A 170 5.43 2.99 -17.08
CA ASN A 170 4.88 2.82 -18.43
C ASN A 170 4.34 1.38 -18.67
N TRP A 171 3.56 0.85 -17.71
CA TRP A 171 2.94 -0.48 -17.70
C TRP A 171 3.92 -1.67 -17.63
N THR A 172 5.21 -1.43 -17.48
CA THR A 172 6.22 -2.45 -17.20
C THR A 172 6.41 -2.59 -15.71
N GLY A 173 6.27 -3.82 -15.16
CA GLY A 173 6.48 -4.12 -13.74
C GLY A 173 7.96 -4.08 -13.38
N HIS A 174 8.33 -3.41 -12.29
CA HIS A 174 9.72 -3.31 -11.84
C HIS A 174 9.94 -3.80 -10.41
N ALA A 175 8.92 -3.72 -9.56
CA ALA A 175 8.97 -4.26 -8.21
C ALA A 175 7.61 -4.79 -7.79
N GLU A 176 7.60 -5.87 -7.02
CA GLU A 176 6.41 -6.47 -6.44
C GLU A 176 6.68 -6.83 -4.99
N ILE A 177 5.76 -6.47 -4.09
CA ILE A 177 5.83 -6.82 -2.67
C ILE A 177 4.55 -7.48 -2.21
N GLY A 178 4.65 -8.59 -1.49
CA GLY A 178 3.50 -9.29 -0.95
C GLY A 178 3.62 -10.81 -0.98
N LEU A 179 2.47 -11.48 -1.05
CA LEU A 179 2.35 -12.94 -1.10
C LEU A 179 2.21 -13.39 -2.57
N ALA A 180 3.30 -13.33 -3.32
CA ALA A 180 3.30 -13.56 -4.76
C ALA A 180 3.56 -15.03 -5.10
N GLY A 181 2.50 -15.83 -5.24
CA GLY A 181 2.54 -17.26 -5.58
C GLY A 181 2.85 -18.18 -4.40
N VAL A 182 3.09 -17.64 -3.20
CA VAL A 182 3.40 -18.35 -1.96
C VAL A 182 2.76 -17.66 -0.77
N THR A 183 2.85 -18.25 0.43
CA THR A 183 2.37 -17.62 1.67
C THR A 183 3.43 -16.83 2.41
N ASP A 184 4.68 -16.89 1.98
CA ASP A 184 5.77 -16.11 2.53
C ASP A 184 5.78 -14.70 1.93
N PHE A 185 6.11 -13.71 2.75
CA PHE A 185 6.20 -12.33 2.28
C PHE A 185 7.48 -12.13 1.46
N ALA A 186 7.34 -11.74 0.20
CA ALA A 186 8.46 -11.57 -0.73
C ALA A 186 8.56 -10.15 -1.28
N ILE A 187 9.80 -9.78 -1.63
CA ILE A 187 10.14 -8.60 -2.42
C ILE A 187 10.81 -9.10 -3.69
N LYS A 188 10.17 -8.85 -4.83
CA LYS A 188 10.67 -9.21 -6.15
C LYS A 188 11.02 -7.97 -6.95
N VAL A 189 12.03 -8.05 -7.78
CA VAL A 189 12.45 -6.96 -8.68
C VAL A 189 12.63 -7.50 -10.11
N SER A 190 12.41 -6.62 -11.09
CA SER A 190 12.59 -6.93 -12.50
C SER A 190 13.17 -5.73 -13.25
N GLY A 191 14.08 -5.99 -14.17
CA GLY A 191 14.60 -4.98 -15.07
C GLY A 191 13.71 -4.73 -16.30
N ASP A 192 12.94 -5.72 -16.73
CA ASP A 192 12.19 -5.74 -18.00
C ASP A 192 10.70 -6.08 -17.86
N GLY A 193 10.24 -6.46 -16.66
CA GLY A 193 8.87 -6.86 -16.37
C GLY A 193 8.53 -8.32 -16.74
N THR A 194 9.48 -9.08 -17.26
CA THR A 194 9.31 -10.49 -17.63
C THR A 194 10.13 -11.42 -16.74
N ASP A 195 11.40 -11.09 -16.53
CA ASP A 195 12.30 -11.85 -15.68
C ASP A 195 12.31 -11.23 -14.28
N TRP A 196 11.85 -12.02 -13.30
CA TRP A 196 11.71 -11.57 -11.92
C TRP A 196 12.71 -12.27 -11.00
N THR A 197 13.44 -11.48 -10.23
CA THR A 197 14.33 -11.97 -9.16
C THR A 197 13.66 -11.76 -7.80
N GLU A 198 13.55 -12.84 -7.01
CA GLU A 198 13.17 -12.74 -5.61
C GLU A 198 14.37 -12.23 -4.81
N ALA A 199 14.38 -10.94 -4.54
CA ALA A 199 15.48 -10.29 -3.82
C ALA A 199 15.49 -10.67 -2.35
N LEU A 200 14.31 -10.66 -1.71
CA LEU A 200 14.10 -11.06 -0.31
C LEU A 200 12.79 -11.85 -0.19
N ARG A 201 12.81 -12.90 0.62
CA ARG A 201 11.64 -13.62 1.13
C ARG A 201 11.80 -13.84 2.61
N PHE A 202 10.72 -13.73 3.36
CA PHE A 202 10.69 -14.02 4.80
C PHE A 202 9.88 -15.29 5.01
N ASP A 203 10.53 -16.34 5.48
CA ASP A 203 9.89 -17.60 5.86
C ASP A 203 8.83 -17.33 6.95
N GLY A 204 7.59 -17.67 6.68
CA GLY A 204 6.46 -17.35 7.56
C GLY A 204 6.47 -18.08 8.90
N ALA A 205 7.22 -19.19 9.03
CA ALA A 205 7.33 -19.96 10.26
C ALA A 205 8.46 -19.48 11.17
N THR A 206 9.59 -19.06 10.57
CA THR A 206 10.80 -18.70 11.31
C THR A 206 11.08 -17.19 11.33
N GLY A 207 10.50 -16.43 10.40
CA GLY A 207 10.79 -15.02 10.20
C GLY A 207 12.17 -14.73 9.60
N LYS A 208 12.92 -15.76 9.18
CA LYS A 208 14.25 -15.60 8.60
C LYS A 208 14.16 -15.13 7.14
N ALA A 209 15.12 -14.30 6.76
CA ALA A 209 15.23 -13.81 5.40
C ALA A 209 16.04 -14.76 4.51
N GLU A 210 15.57 -14.93 3.26
CA GLU A 210 16.19 -15.65 2.16
C GLU A 210 16.10 -14.81 0.88
N GLY A 211 16.77 -15.25 -0.20
CA GLY A 211 16.67 -14.62 -1.51
C GLY A 211 18.00 -14.14 -2.08
N ALA A 212 17.96 -13.59 -3.30
CA ALA A 212 19.17 -13.22 -4.04
C ALA A 212 19.99 -12.07 -3.39
N ALA A 213 19.37 -11.28 -2.52
CA ALA A 213 20.07 -10.23 -1.77
C ALA A 213 20.78 -10.75 -0.51
N ILE A 214 20.57 -12.01 -0.16
CA ILE A 214 21.22 -12.64 1.01
C ILE A 214 22.44 -13.43 0.54
N GLN A 215 23.50 -13.38 1.29
CA GLN A 215 24.70 -14.16 1.05
C GLN A 215 24.36 -15.66 0.90
N ALA A 216 24.77 -16.28 -0.21
CA ALA A 216 24.39 -17.63 -0.58
C ALA A 216 25.12 -18.73 0.22
N SER A 217 26.32 -18.44 0.74
CA SER A 217 27.13 -19.36 1.56
C SER A 217 28.00 -18.57 2.53
N PRO A 218 28.53 -19.22 3.58
CA PRO A 218 29.45 -18.55 4.53
C PRO A 218 30.70 -17.93 3.91
N GLU A 219 31.11 -18.35 2.73
CA GLU A 219 32.29 -17.87 2.01
C GLU A 219 31.96 -17.02 0.79
N ASP A 220 30.67 -16.73 0.55
CA ASP A 220 30.24 -15.90 -0.55
C ASP A 220 30.72 -14.44 -0.40
N THR A 221 31.46 -13.97 -1.41
CA THR A 221 32.04 -12.62 -1.47
C THR A 221 31.30 -11.71 -2.46
N ALA A 222 30.05 -12.07 -2.84
CA ALA A 222 29.25 -11.28 -3.77
C ALA A 222 29.02 -9.85 -3.25
N VAL A 223 29.49 -8.86 -3.99
CA VAL A 223 29.35 -7.46 -3.64
C VAL A 223 27.88 -7.05 -3.67
N GLY A 224 27.38 -6.48 -2.58
CA GLY A 224 26.00 -6.03 -2.46
C GLY A 224 25.09 -7.03 -1.74
N ALA A 225 25.54 -8.26 -1.48
CA ALA A 225 24.78 -9.22 -0.67
C ALA A 225 24.82 -8.85 0.82
N LEU A 226 23.71 -9.11 1.52
CA LEU A 226 23.60 -8.98 2.97
C LEU A 226 24.30 -10.16 3.64
N MET A 227 25.21 -9.86 4.55
CA MET A 227 25.97 -10.86 5.28
C MET A 227 25.12 -11.57 6.33
N THR A 228 25.20 -12.90 6.39
CA THR A 228 24.51 -13.74 7.38
C THR A 228 25.35 -13.98 8.62
N VAL A 229 24.71 -14.37 9.73
CA VAL A 229 25.42 -14.88 10.92
C VAL A 229 26.09 -16.18 10.53
N GLY A 230 27.37 -16.36 10.88
CA GLY A 230 28.21 -17.48 10.45
C GLY A 230 29.05 -17.18 9.19
N ALA A 231 28.72 -16.07 8.47
CA ALA A 231 29.53 -15.64 7.34
C ALA A 231 30.99 -15.42 7.76
N PHE A 232 31.89 -15.97 6.95
CA PHE A 232 33.34 -15.88 7.20
C PHE A 232 33.77 -16.39 8.60
N GLY A 233 32.95 -17.26 9.23
CA GLY A 233 33.18 -17.77 10.59
C GLY A 233 32.89 -16.76 11.70
N LEU A 234 32.08 -15.71 11.42
CA LEU A 234 31.70 -14.68 12.37
C LEU A 234 30.32 -14.97 13.01
N GLY A 235 30.26 -14.94 14.35
CA GLY A 235 29.01 -15.04 15.09
C GLY A 235 28.44 -16.47 15.24
N ASP A 236 29.13 -17.47 14.71
CA ASP A 236 28.83 -18.88 14.81
C ASP A 236 30.13 -19.69 14.84
N THR A 237 30.09 -20.99 14.53
CA THR A 237 31.28 -21.85 14.43
C THR A 237 32.19 -21.41 13.29
N LEU A 238 33.50 -21.60 13.47
CA LEU A 238 34.47 -21.34 12.42
C LEU A 238 34.21 -22.23 11.19
N ILE A 239 34.56 -21.74 10.01
CA ILE A 239 34.36 -22.51 8.77
C ILE A 239 35.29 -23.69 8.73
N PRO A 240 34.77 -24.94 8.59
CA PRO A 240 35.60 -26.11 8.49
C PRO A 240 36.34 -26.17 7.15
N THR A 241 37.60 -26.50 7.16
CA THR A 241 38.40 -26.70 5.94
C THR A 241 39.34 -27.92 6.07
N THR A 242 39.63 -28.53 4.94
CA THR A 242 40.66 -29.55 4.80
C THR A 242 41.91 -29.02 4.08
N ASP A 243 41.90 -27.78 3.64
CA ASP A 243 43.02 -27.18 2.93
C ASP A 243 43.10 -25.66 3.24
N PHE A 244 44.12 -25.29 3.98
CA PHE A 244 44.41 -23.88 4.27
C PHE A 244 45.10 -23.14 3.13
N ASP A 245 45.66 -23.85 2.14
CA ASP A 245 46.34 -23.22 0.99
C ASP A 245 45.36 -22.71 -0.05
N SER A 246 44.20 -23.32 -0.17
CA SER A 246 43.19 -22.98 -1.17
C SER A 246 42.20 -21.91 -0.74
N LEU A 247 42.27 -21.40 0.49
CA LEU A 247 41.32 -20.38 0.99
C LEU A 247 41.36 -19.13 0.11
N SER A 248 40.17 -18.67 -0.31
CA SER A 248 39.98 -17.55 -1.24
C SER A 248 39.18 -16.38 -0.62
N ALA A 249 38.59 -16.54 0.53
CA ALA A 249 37.89 -15.49 1.25
C ALA A 249 38.57 -15.21 2.59
N SER A 250 38.68 -13.93 2.96
CA SER A 250 39.10 -13.58 4.32
C SER A 250 38.09 -14.08 5.35
N GLY A 251 38.54 -14.70 6.42
CA GLY A 251 37.63 -15.31 7.40
C GLY A 251 38.34 -16.11 8.48
N PHE A 252 37.51 -16.78 9.29
CA PHE A 252 37.93 -17.62 10.40
C PHE A 252 37.63 -19.08 10.10
N TYR A 253 38.68 -19.89 10.06
CA TYR A 253 38.62 -21.27 9.61
C TYR A 253 39.17 -22.25 10.67
N PHE A 254 38.81 -23.53 10.58
CA PHE A 254 39.40 -24.56 11.39
C PHE A 254 39.52 -25.90 10.67
N ASN A 255 40.47 -26.74 11.05
CA ASN A 255 40.53 -28.12 10.64
C ASN A 255 40.22 -29.05 11.80
N GLN A 256 39.27 -29.96 11.61
CA GLN A 256 38.85 -30.89 12.64
C GLN A 256 39.72 -32.16 12.69
N GLY A 257 40.25 -32.57 11.56
CA GLY A 257 41.05 -33.79 11.39
C GLY A 257 42.55 -33.52 11.21
N ASN A 258 43.34 -34.56 11.32
CA ASN A 258 44.75 -34.49 10.95
C ASN A 258 44.93 -34.50 9.44
N GLY A 259 46.02 -33.94 8.93
CA GLY A 259 46.44 -34.02 7.53
C GLY A 259 45.76 -32.97 6.61
N ALA A 260 45.29 -31.84 7.18
CA ALA A 260 44.84 -30.74 6.33
C ALA A 260 46.03 -30.15 5.55
N ASP A 261 45.83 -29.96 4.24
CA ASP A 261 46.82 -29.33 3.40
C ASP A 261 47.12 -27.90 3.87
N GLY A 262 48.36 -27.50 3.82
CA GLY A 262 48.79 -26.21 4.31
C GLY A 262 48.71 -25.99 5.82
N ALA A 263 48.43 -26.99 6.61
CA ALA A 263 48.47 -26.90 8.09
C ALA A 263 49.91 -26.68 8.61
N PRO A 264 50.07 -26.01 9.78
CA PRO A 264 51.41 -25.75 10.36
C PRO A 264 52.22 -27.03 10.70
N ASP A 265 51.52 -28.09 11.05
CA ASP A 265 52.01 -29.44 11.24
C ASP A 265 50.88 -30.42 10.81
N GLY A 266 51.18 -31.71 10.72
CA GLY A 266 50.17 -32.71 10.30
C GLY A 266 49.08 -33.00 11.32
N ALA A 267 48.93 -32.19 12.37
CA ALA A 267 47.94 -32.38 13.42
C ALA A 267 46.66 -31.56 13.14
N GLY A 268 45.49 -32.07 13.57
CA GLY A 268 44.23 -31.36 13.57
C GLY A 268 44.07 -30.31 14.67
N GLY A 269 42.97 -29.59 14.63
CA GLY A 269 42.56 -28.63 15.66
C GLY A 269 43.26 -27.25 15.52
N TRP A 270 43.75 -26.93 14.36
CA TRP A 270 44.20 -25.56 14.07
C TRP A 270 43.03 -24.65 13.75
N HIS A 271 42.93 -23.48 14.41
CA HIS A 271 42.08 -22.36 14.08
C HIS A 271 42.92 -21.35 13.29
N VAL A 272 42.39 -20.88 12.15
CA VAL A 272 43.13 -20.00 11.24
C VAL A 272 42.35 -18.75 10.95
N ILE A 273 42.97 -17.60 11.11
CA ILE A 273 42.55 -16.32 10.53
C ILE A 273 43.22 -16.22 9.18
N HIS A 274 42.43 -16.19 8.10
CA HIS A 274 42.90 -15.95 6.75
C HIS A 274 42.56 -14.52 6.34
N LEU A 275 43.56 -13.79 5.87
CA LEU A 275 43.44 -12.42 5.36
C LEU A 275 43.85 -12.41 3.90
N GLN A 276 42.97 -12.00 3.01
CA GLN A 276 43.22 -11.87 1.58
C GLN A 276 43.05 -10.41 1.14
N HIS A 277 44.12 -9.77 0.71
CA HIS A 277 44.09 -8.48 0.02
C HIS A 277 43.92 -8.67 -1.49
N ALA A 278 44.61 -9.63 -2.06
CA ALA A 278 44.51 -10.04 -3.47
C ALA A 278 44.87 -11.52 -3.59
N SER A 279 44.61 -12.13 -4.74
CA SER A 279 44.96 -13.55 -4.99
C SER A 279 46.46 -13.83 -4.82
N THR A 280 47.32 -12.80 -4.95
CA THR A 280 48.77 -12.87 -4.81
C THR A 280 49.31 -12.32 -3.50
N ALA A 281 48.44 -11.77 -2.64
CA ALA A 281 48.81 -11.16 -1.36
C ALA A 281 47.85 -11.64 -0.25
N ARG A 282 48.24 -12.70 0.45
CA ARG A 282 47.48 -13.34 1.50
C ARG A 282 48.35 -13.56 2.74
N SER A 283 47.72 -13.58 3.91
CA SER A 283 48.38 -13.89 5.18
C SER A 283 47.50 -14.81 6.03
N GLN A 284 48.12 -15.66 6.81
CA GLN A 284 47.43 -16.53 7.74
C GLN A 284 48.09 -16.50 9.11
N ILE A 285 47.24 -16.50 10.16
CA ILE A 285 47.65 -16.72 11.55
C ILE A 285 46.89 -17.94 12.05
N ALA A 286 47.63 -18.95 12.53
CA ALA A 286 47.08 -20.20 13.02
C ALA A 286 47.25 -20.31 14.53
N PHE A 287 46.22 -20.74 15.21
CA PHE A 287 46.15 -20.92 16.66
C PHE A 287 45.86 -22.38 17.03
N ARG A 288 46.56 -22.87 18.03
CA ARG A 288 46.31 -24.10 18.72
C ARG A 288 46.81 -23.98 20.17
N PRO A 289 46.30 -24.77 21.16
CA PRO A 289 46.76 -24.66 22.51
C PRO A 289 48.31 -24.67 22.61
N GLY A 290 48.89 -23.62 23.17
CA GLY A 290 50.34 -23.42 23.32
C GLY A 290 51.10 -23.10 22.02
N LYS A 291 50.44 -22.89 20.91
CA LYS A 291 51.09 -22.61 19.62
C LYS A 291 50.39 -21.47 18.86
N VAL A 292 51.16 -20.51 18.38
CA VAL A 292 50.76 -19.50 17.40
C VAL A 292 51.72 -19.53 16.24
N ARG A 293 51.21 -19.59 15.01
CA ARG A 293 51.96 -19.65 13.78
C ARG A 293 51.49 -18.58 12.83
N PHE A 294 52.34 -18.07 11.96
CA PHE A 294 51.96 -17.21 10.84
C PHE A 294 52.72 -17.58 9.58
N ARG A 295 52.08 -17.26 8.44
CA ARG A 295 52.73 -17.34 7.12
C ARG A 295 52.10 -16.32 6.16
N ARG A 296 52.81 -16.08 5.05
CA ARG A 296 52.35 -15.21 3.96
C ARG A 296 52.41 -15.93 2.62
N TYR A 297 51.58 -15.49 1.71
CA TYR A 297 51.65 -15.90 0.32
C TYR A 297 52.38 -14.79 -0.46
N VAL A 298 53.53 -15.08 -1.00
CA VAL A 298 54.41 -14.16 -1.71
C VAL A 298 55.07 -14.88 -2.89
N GLY A 299 55.15 -14.20 -4.05
CA GLY A 299 55.86 -14.72 -5.20
C GLY A 299 55.21 -16.00 -5.82
N GLY A 300 53.91 -16.19 -5.62
CA GLY A 300 53.19 -17.33 -6.20
C GLY A 300 53.14 -18.58 -5.30
N GLY A 301 53.54 -18.50 -4.07
CA GLY A 301 53.52 -19.61 -3.11
C GLY A 301 53.38 -19.16 -1.65
N TRP A 302 52.98 -20.11 -0.78
CA TRP A 302 53.00 -19.90 0.64
C TRP A 302 54.39 -20.08 1.22
N ASP A 303 54.77 -19.11 2.10
CA ASP A 303 55.96 -19.30 2.95
C ASP A 303 55.75 -20.48 3.91
N THR A 304 56.83 -21.04 4.45
CA THR A 304 56.76 -21.95 5.57
C THR A 304 56.19 -21.27 6.79
N TRP A 305 55.47 -22.03 7.65
CA TRP A 305 54.93 -21.52 8.88
C TRP A 305 56.03 -21.10 9.86
N SER A 306 56.01 -19.88 10.30
CA SER A 306 56.90 -19.33 11.32
C SER A 306 56.22 -19.32 12.67
N THR A 307 56.97 -19.64 13.73
CA THR A 307 56.48 -19.61 15.10
C THR A 307 56.45 -18.18 15.64
N VAL A 308 55.35 -17.82 16.29
CA VAL A 308 55.27 -16.62 17.11
C VAL A 308 55.65 -17.00 18.52
N PHE A 309 56.83 -16.57 18.99
CA PHE A 309 57.29 -16.84 20.34
C PHE A 309 56.79 -15.82 21.34
N SER A 310 56.37 -16.22 22.52
CA SER A 310 56.21 -15.32 23.64
C SER A 310 57.59 -14.91 24.21
N GLN A 311 57.63 -13.81 24.92
CA GLN A 311 58.89 -13.37 25.57
C GLN A 311 59.47 -14.44 26.52
N SER A 312 58.61 -15.19 27.18
CA SER A 312 58.99 -16.34 28.06
C SER A 312 59.60 -17.52 27.32
N GLU A 313 59.16 -17.76 26.05
CA GLU A 313 59.73 -18.82 25.20
C GLU A 313 61.04 -18.40 24.57
N LEU A 314 61.23 -17.11 24.24
CA LEU A 314 62.46 -16.56 23.72
C LEU A 314 63.56 -16.49 24.74
N LEU A 315 63.27 -16.22 26.00
CA LEU A 315 64.24 -16.03 27.04
C LEU A 315 64.56 -17.35 27.79
N GLY A 316 63.82 -18.43 27.53
CA GLY A 316 63.88 -19.66 28.33
C GLY A 316 63.56 -19.38 29.82
N PRO A 317 63.51 -20.38 30.69
CA PRO A 317 63.55 -20.09 32.10
C PRO A 317 64.89 -19.41 32.37
N VAL A 318 64.86 -18.13 32.71
CA VAL A 318 66.05 -17.40 33.19
C VAL A 318 66.47 -18.16 34.47
N SER A 319 67.43 -19.04 34.35
CA SER A 319 68.05 -19.57 35.54
C SER A 319 68.71 -18.39 36.28
N GLN A 320 68.15 -18.02 37.42
CA GLN A 320 68.77 -17.05 38.34
C GLN A 320 70.02 -17.70 38.97
N SER A 321 70.95 -18.17 38.17
CA SER A 321 72.28 -18.63 38.61
C SER A 321 73.37 -17.74 38.06
N GLY A 322 73.10 -16.47 37.98
CA GLY A 322 74.15 -15.46 37.79
C GLY A 322 74.43 -14.75 39.09
N GLY A 323 75.24 -15.33 39.92
CA GLY A 323 75.83 -14.60 41.04
C GLY A 323 76.40 -13.31 40.51
N MET A 324 76.13 -12.17 41.19
CA MET A 324 76.80 -10.93 40.94
C MET A 324 78.34 -11.17 41.06
N PRO A 325 79.13 -10.73 40.13
CA PRO A 325 80.58 -10.66 40.38
C PRO A 325 80.78 -9.64 41.48
N THR A 326 81.25 -10.08 42.65
CA THR A 326 81.87 -9.22 43.67
C THR A 326 83.12 -8.69 43.07
N GLY A 327 83.12 -7.50 42.52
CA GLY A 327 84.33 -6.79 42.10
C GLY A 327 85.02 -6.15 43.29
N ALA A 328 86.23 -6.44 43.42
CA ALA A 328 87.17 -5.79 44.31
C ALA A 328 87.44 -4.36 43.91
#